data_fea28a5ee68a73d048376260f88db9ff
#
_entry.id   fea28a5ee68a73d048376260f88db9ff
#
_cell.length_a   1.000
_cell.length_b   1.000
_cell.length_c   1.000
_cell.angle_alpha   90.00
_cell.angle_beta   90.00
_cell.angle_gamma   90.00
#
_symmetry.space_group_name_H-M   'P 1'
#
loop_
_entity.id
_entity.type
_entity.pdbx_description
1 polymer ?
#
loop_
_entity_poly.entity_id
_entity_poly.type
_entity_poly.pdbx_seq_one_letter_code
_entity_poly.pdbx_strand_id
1 'polypeptide(L)'
;MDFISEKIAEYLFQNSEKEPEILSKLNRETHQKVLQPRMLSGHIQGRFLSLISKIKSPLHILEIGTYTGYGTLCLAEGLAASGKIFTIDRNEELLKIQNKYFEESGNRDRIVQLTGNAIDILDNLNQTFDLIFIDADKENYVKYFQLVSEKLNPNGLIISDNVLWSGKVVEGDNDDEEPITIKKFNRILNDDK
;
A
#
# COMPACT_ATOMS: atom_id res chain seq x y z
N MET A 1 -11.09 1.60 -16.62
CA MET A 1 -11.39 3.02 -16.98
C MET A 1 -10.37 3.86 -16.22
N ASP A 2 -9.53 4.59 -16.94
CA ASP A 2 -8.58 5.49 -16.29
C ASP A 2 -9.34 6.75 -15.86
N PHE A 3 -9.45 7.00 -14.57
CA PHE A 3 -10.12 8.19 -14.04
C PHE A 3 -9.41 9.50 -14.41
N ILE A 4 -8.12 9.40 -14.76
CA ILE A 4 -7.28 10.52 -15.16
C ILE A 4 -6.83 10.26 -16.60
N SER A 5 -7.10 11.21 -17.51
CA SER A 5 -6.62 11.10 -18.89
C SER A 5 -5.09 11.13 -18.94
N GLU A 6 -4.49 10.49 -19.95
CA GLU A 6 -3.03 10.45 -20.13
C GLU A 6 -2.39 11.85 -20.10
N LYS A 7 -3.04 12.85 -20.70
CA LYS A 7 -2.56 14.24 -20.69
C LYS A 7 -2.51 14.85 -19.30
N ILE A 8 -3.50 14.54 -18.44
CA ILE A 8 -3.53 14.99 -17.05
C ILE A 8 -2.48 14.25 -16.25
N ALA A 9 -2.32 12.94 -16.47
CA ALA A 9 -1.29 12.14 -15.81
C ALA A 9 0.12 12.64 -16.14
N GLU A 10 0.39 12.96 -17.42
CA GLU A 10 1.65 13.55 -17.86
C GLU A 10 1.90 14.92 -17.22
N TYR A 11 0.88 15.79 -17.20
CA TYR A 11 0.98 17.09 -16.54
C TYR A 11 1.29 16.96 -15.05
N LEU A 12 0.60 16.06 -14.33
CA LEU A 12 0.86 15.78 -12.93
C LEU A 12 2.30 15.29 -12.71
N PHE A 13 2.77 14.38 -13.55
CA PHE A 13 4.13 13.87 -13.49
C PHE A 13 5.19 14.98 -13.66
N GLN A 14 4.96 15.88 -14.60
CA GLN A 14 5.88 16.98 -14.88
C GLN A 14 5.86 18.09 -13.82
N ASN A 15 4.75 18.24 -13.08
CA ASN A 15 4.53 19.33 -12.12
C ASN A 15 4.46 18.86 -10.66
N SER A 16 4.82 17.61 -10.38
CA SER A 16 4.95 17.07 -9.02
C SER A 16 6.42 16.97 -8.61
N GLU A 17 6.68 16.69 -7.33
CA GLU A 17 8.00 16.34 -6.84
C GLU A 17 8.60 15.21 -7.70
N LYS A 18 9.86 15.34 -8.09
CA LYS A 18 10.53 14.33 -8.92
C LYS A 18 10.59 12.99 -8.21
N GLU A 19 10.41 11.92 -8.99
CA GLU A 19 10.58 10.58 -8.49
C GLU A 19 12.03 10.39 -7.99
N PRO A 20 12.24 9.96 -6.73
CA PRO A 20 13.56 9.62 -6.22
C PRO A 20 14.25 8.58 -7.10
N GLU A 21 15.57 8.70 -7.27
CA GLU A 21 16.35 7.83 -8.18
C GLU A 21 16.17 6.35 -7.85
N ILE A 22 16.13 6.00 -6.56
CA ILE A 22 15.95 4.60 -6.12
C ILE A 22 14.57 4.06 -6.52
N LEU A 23 13.52 4.87 -6.42
CA LEU A 23 12.17 4.49 -6.82
C LEU A 23 12.06 4.36 -8.33
N SER A 24 12.71 5.24 -9.09
CA SER A 24 12.78 5.15 -10.55
C SER A 24 13.51 3.89 -11.01
N LYS A 25 14.60 3.49 -10.33
CA LYS A 25 15.30 2.23 -10.59
C LYS A 25 14.42 1.02 -10.29
N LEU A 26 13.74 1.02 -9.13
CA LEU A 26 12.81 -0.04 -8.75
C LEU A 26 11.65 -0.17 -9.74
N ASN A 27 11.05 0.94 -10.12
CA ASN A 27 9.98 1.01 -11.12
C ASN A 27 10.43 0.36 -12.45
N ARG A 28 11.59 0.79 -12.97
CA ARG A 28 12.16 0.21 -14.21
C ARG A 28 12.40 -1.29 -14.08
N GLU A 29 13.03 -1.76 -12.99
CA GLU A 29 13.32 -3.17 -12.80
C GLU A 29 12.04 -4.00 -12.64
N THR A 30 11.02 -3.47 -11.96
CA THR A 30 9.69 -4.10 -11.86
C THR A 30 9.09 -4.32 -13.24
N HIS A 31 9.09 -3.29 -14.10
CA HIS A 31 8.57 -3.40 -15.46
C HIS A 31 9.34 -4.36 -16.35
N GLN A 32 10.62 -4.57 -16.09
CA GLN A 32 11.47 -5.47 -16.87
C GLN A 32 11.38 -6.93 -16.43
N LYS A 33 11.12 -7.19 -15.14
CA LYS A 33 11.33 -8.53 -14.56
C LYS A 33 10.11 -9.13 -13.89
N VAL A 34 9.06 -8.36 -13.61
CA VAL A 34 7.90 -8.84 -12.86
C VAL A 34 6.69 -8.95 -13.76
N LEU A 35 5.89 -10.03 -13.58
CA LEU A 35 4.81 -10.40 -14.50
C LEU A 35 3.66 -9.38 -14.59
N GLN A 36 3.36 -8.65 -13.54
CA GLN A 36 2.25 -7.69 -13.52
C GLN A 36 2.70 -6.29 -13.07
N PRO A 37 3.58 -5.62 -13.83
CA PRO A 37 4.19 -4.36 -13.42
C PRO A 37 3.18 -3.23 -13.15
N ARG A 38 1.98 -3.32 -13.73
CA ARG A 38 0.87 -2.39 -13.50
C ARG A 38 0.35 -2.35 -12.06
N MET A 39 0.72 -3.36 -11.24
CA MET A 39 0.35 -3.41 -9.81
C MET A 39 1.26 -2.50 -8.95
N LEU A 40 2.27 -1.89 -9.56
CA LEU A 40 3.13 -0.94 -8.86
C LEU A 40 2.34 0.34 -8.55
N SER A 41 2.43 0.83 -7.33
CA SER A 41 1.77 2.09 -6.90
C SER A 41 2.14 3.28 -7.82
N GLY A 42 3.41 3.32 -8.27
CA GLY A 42 3.90 4.35 -9.19
C GLY A 42 4.13 5.70 -8.52
N HIS A 43 4.59 6.67 -9.34
CA HIS A 43 5.13 7.93 -8.85
C HIS A 43 4.11 8.77 -8.07
N ILE A 44 2.95 9.06 -8.64
CA ILE A 44 1.98 9.99 -8.04
C ILE A 44 1.42 9.43 -6.73
N GLN A 45 0.99 8.16 -6.73
CA GLN A 45 0.51 7.48 -5.53
C GLN A 45 1.62 7.37 -4.48
N GLY A 46 2.83 7.02 -4.89
CA GLY A 46 3.97 6.93 -3.98
C GLY A 46 4.30 8.28 -3.32
N ARG A 47 4.24 9.39 -4.05
CA ARG A 47 4.43 10.74 -3.47
C ARG A 47 3.30 11.10 -2.50
N PHE A 48 2.07 10.70 -2.80
CA PHE A 48 0.95 10.88 -1.88
C PHE A 48 1.15 10.08 -0.57
N LEU A 49 1.53 8.80 -0.65
CA LEU A 49 1.84 7.97 0.51
C LEU A 49 2.98 8.56 1.34
N SER A 50 4.05 9.03 0.69
CA SER A 50 5.16 9.72 1.35
C SER A 50 4.70 10.99 2.07
N LEU A 51 3.88 11.81 1.42
CA LEU A 51 3.32 13.03 2.02
C LEU A 51 2.50 12.74 3.27
N ILE A 52 1.58 11.78 3.20
CA ILE A 52 0.76 11.38 4.36
C ILE A 52 1.64 10.83 5.48
N SER A 53 2.61 9.99 5.16
CA SER A 53 3.55 9.47 6.15
C SER A 53 4.37 10.59 6.81
N LYS A 54 4.88 11.55 6.05
CA LYS A 54 5.61 12.72 6.58
C LYS A 54 4.73 13.59 7.49
N ILE A 55 3.48 13.84 7.12
CA ILE A 55 2.53 14.61 7.95
C ILE A 55 2.24 13.86 9.26
N LYS A 56 2.06 12.54 9.18
CA LYS A 56 1.73 11.70 10.34
C LYS A 56 2.93 11.44 11.24
N SER A 57 4.14 11.33 10.67
CA SER A 57 5.39 10.97 11.36
C SER A 57 5.24 9.74 12.27
N PRO A 58 4.80 8.59 11.72
CA PRO A 58 4.42 7.42 12.51
C PRO A 58 5.63 6.70 13.11
N LEU A 59 5.46 6.13 14.30
CA LEU A 59 6.40 5.18 14.88
C LEU A 59 6.23 3.79 14.26
N HIS A 60 4.99 3.38 14.03
CA HIS A 60 4.72 2.08 13.41
C HIS A 60 3.76 2.22 12.23
N ILE A 61 4.19 1.70 11.09
CA ILE A 61 3.37 1.56 9.89
C ILE A 61 3.10 0.08 9.66
N LEU A 62 1.88 -0.25 9.26
CA LEU A 62 1.52 -1.54 8.69
C LEU A 62 1.18 -1.36 7.22
N GLU A 63 1.75 -2.19 6.36
CA GLU A 63 1.40 -2.30 4.95
C GLU A 63 0.95 -3.72 4.64
N ILE A 64 -0.21 -3.89 4.01
CA ILE A 64 -0.72 -5.16 3.52
C ILE A 64 -0.69 -5.11 2.00
N GLY A 65 0.25 -5.84 1.39
CA GLY A 65 0.57 -5.78 -0.03
C GLY A 65 1.89 -5.06 -0.28
N THR A 66 3.03 -5.74 -0.07
CA THR A 66 4.38 -5.20 -0.31
C THR A 66 4.67 -5.08 -1.80
N TYR A 67 4.23 -6.07 -2.59
CA TYR A 67 4.59 -6.24 -3.98
C TYR A 67 6.12 -6.15 -4.19
N THR A 68 6.63 -5.18 -4.97
CA THR A 68 8.09 -5.01 -5.12
C THR A 68 8.72 -4.04 -4.11
N GLY A 69 7.92 -3.46 -3.19
CA GLY A 69 8.37 -2.59 -2.12
C GLY A 69 8.35 -1.09 -2.44
N TYR A 70 7.72 -0.68 -3.54
CA TYR A 70 7.65 0.74 -3.91
C TYR A 70 6.85 1.56 -2.89
N GLY A 71 5.65 1.09 -2.51
CA GLY A 71 4.82 1.69 -1.46
C GLY A 71 5.55 1.72 -0.13
N THR A 72 6.17 0.60 0.25
CA THR A 72 6.97 0.46 1.47
C THR A 72 8.03 1.55 1.59
N LEU A 73 8.82 1.79 0.52
CA LEU A 73 9.86 2.81 0.51
C LEU A 73 9.29 4.23 0.60
N CYS A 74 8.16 4.50 -0.08
CA CYS A 74 7.49 5.79 0.01
C CYS A 74 6.96 6.07 1.43
N LEU A 75 6.34 5.08 2.06
CA LEU A 75 5.86 5.18 3.45
C LEU A 75 7.01 5.35 4.44
N ALA A 76 8.13 4.66 4.21
CA ALA A 76 9.31 4.75 5.08
C ALA A 76 9.93 6.15 5.13
N GLU A 77 9.73 7.00 4.11
CA GLU A 77 10.23 8.38 4.09
C GLU A 77 9.69 9.26 5.24
N GLY A 78 8.50 8.95 5.74
CA GLY A 78 7.86 9.72 6.81
C GLY A 78 8.00 9.12 8.21
N LEU A 79 8.63 7.95 8.35
CA LEU A 79 8.81 7.30 9.65
C LEU A 79 9.53 8.22 10.65
N ALA A 80 9.06 8.26 11.88
CA ALA A 80 9.79 8.88 13.00
C ALA A 80 11.19 8.25 13.16
N ALA A 81 12.12 8.91 13.86
CA ALA A 81 13.52 8.50 13.92
C ALA A 81 13.74 7.03 14.34
N SER A 82 12.96 6.52 15.30
CA SER A 82 12.98 5.12 15.75
C SER A 82 11.87 4.27 15.14
N GLY A 83 11.16 4.79 14.14
CA GLY A 83 9.99 4.15 13.55
C GLY A 83 10.32 2.94 12.69
N LYS A 84 9.35 2.03 12.58
CA LYS A 84 9.42 0.83 11.74
C LYS A 84 8.18 0.68 10.88
N ILE A 85 8.37 0.11 9.68
CA ILE A 85 7.29 -0.34 8.82
C ILE A 85 7.27 -1.87 8.79
N PHE A 86 6.10 -2.44 9.07
CA PHE A 86 5.79 -3.85 8.95
C PHE A 86 5.05 -4.02 7.62
N THR A 87 5.62 -4.78 6.71
CA THR A 87 5.03 -5.00 5.38
C THR A 87 4.80 -6.47 5.15
N ILE A 88 3.61 -6.83 4.68
CA ILE A 88 3.14 -8.20 4.53
C ILE A 88 2.91 -8.50 3.06
N ASP A 89 3.49 -9.60 2.57
CA ASP A 89 3.19 -10.15 1.25
C ASP A 89 3.24 -11.68 1.27
N ARG A 90 2.42 -12.31 0.43
CA ARG A 90 2.44 -13.78 0.29
C ARG A 90 3.39 -14.27 -0.79
N ASN A 91 3.88 -13.38 -1.67
CA ASN A 91 4.69 -13.76 -2.82
C ASN A 91 6.18 -13.74 -2.50
N GLU A 92 6.74 -14.92 -2.19
CA GLU A 92 8.17 -15.10 -1.90
C GLU A 92 9.08 -14.84 -3.11
N GLU A 93 8.57 -14.92 -4.33
CA GLU A 93 9.38 -14.67 -5.53
C GLU A 93 9.86 -13.22 -5.61
N LEU A 94 9.15 -12.29 -4.96
CA LEU A 94 9.49 -10.88 -4.93
C LEU A 94 10.51 -10.50 -3.84
N LEU A 95 10.81 -11.40 -2.90
CA LEU A 95 11.76 -11.13 -1.81
C LEU A 95 13.12 -10.65 -2.30
N LYS A 96 13.60 -11.18 -3.43
CA LYS A 96 14.91 -10.81 -3.97
C LYS A 96 14.96 -9.34 -4.41
N ILE A 97 13.92 -8.85 -5.09
CA ILE A 97 13.84 -7.46 -5.53
C ILE A 97 13.57 -6.54 -4.33
N GLN A 98 12.68 -6.92 -3.43
CA GLN A 98 12.40 -6.19 -2.20
C GLN A 98 13.68 -5.97 -1.38
N ASN A 99 14.39 -7.04 -1.04
CA ASN A 99 15.61 -6.98 -0.24
C ASN A 99 16.67 -6.07 -0.88
N LYS A 100 16.90 -6.21 -2.20
CA LYS A 100 17.83 -5.36 -2.93
C LYS A 100 17.52 -3.87 -2.72
N TYR A 101 16.26 -3.45 -2.95
CA TYR A 101 15.91 -2.05 -2.88
C TYR A 101 15.75 -1.52 -1.45
N PHE A 102 15.41 -2.38 -0.49
CA PHE A 102 15.41 -2.02 0.93
C PHE A 102 16.83 -1.76 1.44
N GLU A 103 17.81 -2.57 1.04
CA GLU A 103 19.23 -2.32 1.33
C GLU A 103 19.74 -1.04 0.66
N GLU A 104 19.52 -0.88 -0.65
CA GLU A 104 19.95 0.29 -1.40
C GLU A 104 19.34 1.60 -0.89
N SER A 105 18.15 1.55 -0.28
CA SER A 105 17.48 2.70 0.29
C SER A 105 18.06 3.17 1.61
N GLY A 106 18.88 2.36 2.27
CA GLY A 106 19.35 2.60 3.64
C GLY A 106 18.26 2.45 4.73
N ASN A 107 17.08 1.94 4.38
CA ASN A 107 15.98 1.73 5.33
C ASN A 107 15.82 0.28 5.79
N ARG A 108 16.74 -0.62 5.42
CA ARG A 108 16.61 -2.06 5.70
C ARG A 108 16.32 -2.37 7.17
N ASP A 109 17.01 -1.74 8.09
CA ASP A 109 16.85 -1.94 9.54
C ASP A 109 15.52 -1.44 10.10
N ARG A 110 14.81 -0.64 9.32
CA ARG A 110 13.50 -0.07 9.67
C ARG A 110 12.32 -0.82 9.03
N ILE A 111 12.61 -1.76 8.13
CA ILE A 111 11.60 -2.52 7.39
C ILE A 111 11.55 -3.95 7.92
N VAL A 112 10.40 -4.33 8.50
CA VAL A 112 10.10 -5.68 8.97
C VAL A 112 9.26 -6.37 7.90
N GLN A 113 9.90 -7.27 7.13
CA GLN A 113 9.20 -8.06 6.11
C GLN A 113 8.56 -9.29 6.74
N LEU A 114 7.28 -9.47 6.49
CA LEU A 114 6.50 -10.61 6.95
C LEU A 114 5.93 -11.32 5.72
N THR A 115 6.37 -12.56 5.49
CA THR A 115 5.96 -13.32 4.31
C THR A 115 4.93 -14.38 4.69
N GLY A 116 3.79 -14.38 4.02
CA GLY A 116 2.70 -15.34 4.25
C GLY A 116 1.32 -14.75 4.07
N ASN A 117 0.31 -15.49 4.51
CA ASN A 117 -1.07 -15.03 4.50
C ASN A 117 -1.25 -13.88 5.49
N ALA A 118 -1.76 -12.75 5.02
CA ALA A 118 -1.88 -11.55 5.85
C ALA A 118 -2.86 -11.74 7.02
N ILE A 119 -3.94 -12.49 6.86
CA ILE A 119 -4.89 -12.78 7.94
C ILE A 119 -4.19 -13.53 9.08
N ASP A 120 -3.47 -14.60 8.74
CA ASP A 120 -2.78 -15.44 9.73
C ASP A 120 -1.69 -14.66 10.47
N ILE A 121 -0.98 -13.79 9.74
CA ILE A 121 0.05 -12.91 10.31
C ILE A 121 -0.60 -11.88 11.24
N LEU A 122 -1.67 -11.21 10.82
CA LEU A 122 -2.37 -10.20 11.61
C LEU A 122 -2.96 -10.76 12.90
N ASP A 123 -3.50 -11.98 12.88
CA ASP A 123 -4.04 -12.64 14.07
C ASP A 123 -2.96 -12.85 15.15
N ASN A 124 -1.71 -13.03 14.74
CA ASN A 124 -0.57 -13.29 15.65
C ASN A 124 0.31 -12.06 15.90
N LEU A 125 0.06 -10.93 15.25
CA LEU A 125 0.88 -9.73 15.35
C LEU A 125 0.43 -8.85 16.52
N ASN A 126 1.21 -8.83 17.60
CA ASN A 126 0.92 -8.05 18.83
C ASN A 126 1.47 -6.61 18.77
N GLN A 127 1.38 -5.96 17.61
CA GLN A 127 1.84 -4.59 17.40
C GLN A 127 0.67 -3.68 17.06
N THR A 128 0.67 -2.45 17.56
CA THR A 128 -0.26 -1.40 17.16
C THR A 128 0.41 -0.38 16.25
N PHE A 129 -0.38 0.32 15.43
CA PHE A 129 0.08 1.12 14.32
C PHE A 129 -0.51 2.53 14.30
N ASP A 130 0.29 3.51 13.85
CA ASP A 130 -0.13 4.89 13.67
C ASP A 130 -0.64 5.16 12.26
N LEU A 131 -0.18 4.35 11.29
CA LEU A 131 -0.56 4.41 9.90
C LEU A 131 -0.67 2.98 9.35
N ILE A 132 -1.79 2.68 8.70
CA ILE A 132 -2.04 1.40 8.07
C ILE A 132 -2.38 1.63 6.61
N PHE A 133 -1.72 0.91 5.70
CA PHE A 133 -1.99 0.92 4.27
C PHE A 133 -2.44 -0.46 3.80
N ILE A 134 -3.60 -0.54 3.18
CA ILE A 134 -4.20 -1.77 2.66
C ILE A 134 -4.24 -1.68 1.13
N ASP A 135 -3.38 -2.47 0.47
CA ASP A 135 -3.33 -2.63 -0.98
C ASP A 135 -3.03 -4.08 -1.36
N ALA A 136 -3.97 -4.96 -1.05
CA ALA A 136 -3.85 -6.39 -1.29
C ALA A 136 -5.07 -6.93 -2.06
N ASP A 137 -5.33 -8.24 -1.97
CA ASP A 137 -6.46 -8.90 -2.58
C ASP A 137 -7.80 -8.36 -2.05
N LYS A 138 -8.67 -7.97 -2.97
CA LYS A 138 -9.89 -7.21 -2.65
C LYS A 138 -10.96 -8.05 -1.94
N GLU A 139 -10.94 -9.36 -2.13
CA GLU A 139 -11.81 -10.32 -1.47
C GLU A 139 -11.71 -10.26 0.06
N ASN A 140 -10.54 -9.92 0.58
CA ASN A 140 -10.26 -9.89 2.01
C ASN A 140 -10.33 -8.50 2.67
N TYR A 141 -10.70 -7.44 1.95
CA TYR A 141 -10.68 -6.06 2.47
C TYR A 141 -11.53 -5.87 3.74
N VAL A 142 -12.72 -6.46 3.79
CA VAL A 142 -13.57 -6.40 5.00
C VAL A 142 -12.87 -7.06 6.18
N LYS A 143 -12.25 -8.23 5.96
CA LYS A 143 -11.53 -8.96 7.00
C LYS A 143 -10.28 -8.23 7.46
N TYR A 144 -9.50 -7.69 6.51
CA TYR A 144 -8.35 -6.84 6.84
C TYR A 144 -8.76 -5.68 7.72
N PHE A 145 -9.79 -4.92 7.33
CA PHE A 145 -10.26 -3.79 8.10
C PHE A 145 -10.65 -4.17 9.53
N GLN A 146 -11.40 -5.25 9.71
CA GLN A 146 -11.76 -5.75 11.03
C GLN A 146 -10.54 -6.03 11.92
N LEU A 147 -9.53 -6.74 11.36
CA LEU A 147 -8.32 -7.10 12.09
C LEU A 147 -7.44 -5.88 12.41
N VAL A 148 -7.30 -4.95 11.46
CA VAL A 148 -6.40 -3.81 11.66
C VAL A 148 -7.02 -2.68 12.47
N SER A 149 -8.36 -2.56 12.51
CA SER A 149 -9.05 -1.55 13.33
C SER A 149 -8.73 -1.73 14.81
N GLU A 150 -8.64 -2.97 15.28
CA GLU A 150 -8.26 -3.30 16.67
C GLU A 150 -6.79 -2.98 16.99
N LYS A 151 -5.97 -2.81 15.94
CA LYS A 151 -4.52 -2.52 16.04
C LYS A 151 -4.18 -1.06 15.75
N LEU A 152 -5.18 -0.23 15.49
CA LEU A 152 -4.97 1.19 15.20
C LEU A 152 -4.79 1.98 16.50
N ASN A 153 -3.72 2.74 16.61
CA ASN A 153 -3.51 3.65 17.72
C ASN A 153 -4.53 4.81 17.70
N PRO A 154 -4.84 5.43 18.86
CA PRO A 154 -5.61 6.65 18.90
C PRO A 154 -5.04 7.71 17.94
N ASN A 155 -5.89 8.35 17.15
CA ASN A 155 -5.52 9.26 16.06
C ASN A 155 -4.71 8.58 14.93
N GLY A 156 -4.70 7.26 14.85
CA GLY A 156 -4.13 6.51 13.72
C GLY A 156 -4.91 6.76 12.43
N LEU A 157 -4.33 6.38 11.31
CA LEU A 157 -4.92 6.53 9.99
C LEU A 157 -4.88 5.20 9.23
N ILE A 158 -5.99 4.82 8.62
CA ILE A 158 -6.06 3.71 7.67
C ILE A 158 -6.24 4.29 6.27
N ILE A 159 -5.43 3.85 5.33
CA ILE A 159 -5.54 4.15 3.89
C ILE A 159 -5.83 2.83 3.17
N SER A 160 -6.86 2.82 2.35
CA SER A 160 -7.20 1.66 1.52
C SER A 160 -7.20 2.04 0.05
N ASP A 161 -6.46 1.29 -0.76
CA ASP A 161 -6.34 1.56 -2.20
C ASP A 161 -7.41 0.84 -3.02
N ASN A 162 -7.67 1.35 -4.22
CA ASN A 162 -8.56 0.82 -5.25
C ASN A 162 -10.03 0.62 -4.81
N VAL A 163 -10.50 1.40 -3.85
CA VAL A 163 -11.87 1.29 -3.32
C VAL A 163 -12.98 1.68 -4.31
N LEU A 164 -12.63 2.23 -5.46
CA LEU A 164 -13.54 2.45 -6.60
C LEU A 164 -13.49 1.31 -7.63
N TRP A 165 -12.50 0.45 -7.56
CA TRP A 165 -12.29 -0.71 -8.43
C TRP A 165 -12.52 -0.39 -9.93
N SER A 166 -11.81 0.62 -10.43
CA SER A 166 -11.93 1.12 -11.82
C SER A 166 -13.35 1.51 -12.25
N GLY A 167 -14.21 1.92 -11.29
CA GLY A 167 -15.62 2.27 -11.53
C GLY A 167 -16.59 1.11 -11.40
N LYS A 168 -16.15 -0.12 -11.29
CA LYS A 168 -17.02 -1.31 -11.17
C LYS A 168 -17.98 -1.27 -9.98
N VAL A 169 -17.65 -0.48 -8.94
CA VAL A 169 -18.53 -0.28 -7.76
C VAL A 169 -19.84 0.47 -8.09
N VAL A 170 -19.92 1.18 -9.21
CA VAL A 170 -21.14 1.90 -9.67
C VAL A 170 -21.79 1.24 -10.89
N GLU A 171 -21.12 0.28 -11.51
CA GLU A 171 -21.71 -0.57 -12.54
C GLU A 171 -22.71 -1.52 -11.90
N GLY A 172 -23.80 -1.83 -12.61
CA GLY A 172 -24.87 -2.69 -12.10
C GLY A 172 -24.42 -4.11 -11.73
N ASP A 173 -25.38 -4.98 -11.44
CA ASP A 173 -25.14 -6.33 -10.91
C ASP A 173 -24.12 -7.11 -11.77
N ASN A 174 -22.88 -7.07 -11.36
CA ASN A 174 -21.85 -7.98 -11.77
C ASN A 174 -21.78 -9.11 -10.73
N ASP A 175 -21.79 -10.35 -11.18
CA ASP A 175 -21.58 -11.53 -10.33
C ASP A 175 -20.12 -11.65 -9.84
N ASP A 176 -19.27 -10.69 -10.18
CA ASP A 176 -17.87 -10.63 -9.74
C ASP A 176 -17.79 -10.37 -8.22
N GLU A 177 -17.10 -11.23 -7.49
CA GLU A 177 -16.99 -11.19 -6.02
C GLU A 177 -16.26 -9.94 -5.51
N GLU A 178 -15.22 -9.49 -6.22
CA GLU A 178 -14.40 -8.35 -5.81
C GLU A 178 -15.18 -7.02 -5.75
N PRO A 179 -15.96 -6.60 -6.77
CA PRO A 179 -16.78 -5.40 -6.68
C PRO A 179 -17.82 -5.46 -5.57
N ILE A 180 -18.40 -6.65 -5.31
CA ILE A 180 -19.36 -6.86 -4.23
C ILE A 180 -18.70 -6.64 -2.88
N THR A 181 -17.51 -7.21 -2.68
CA THR A 181 -16.75 -7.05 -1.44
C THR A 181 -16.33 -5.59 -1.22
N ILE A 182 -15.85 -4.91 -2.26
CA ILE A 182 -15.49 -3.49 -2.16
C ILE A 182 -16.71 -2.61 -1.87
N LYS A 183 -17.86 -2.84 -2.49
CA LYS A 183 -19.12 -2.14 -2.14
C LYS A 183 -19.49 -2.33 -0.67
N LYS A 184 -19.36 -3.56 -0.15
CA LYS A 184 -19.60 -3.88 1.26
C LYS A 184 -18.60 -3.16 2.16
N PHE A 185 -17.32 -3.21 1.82
CA PHE A 185 -16.24 -2.51 2.53
C PHE A 185 -16.49 -1.02 2.62
N ASN A 186 -16.81 -0.36 1.50
CA ASN A 186 -17.10 1.07 1.46
C ASN A 186 -18.31 1.45 2.33
N ARG A 187 -19.35 0.60 2.43
CA ARG A 187 -20.49 0.82 3.34
C ARG A 187 -20.06 0.72 4.80
N ILE A 188 -19.25 -0.29 5.15
CA ILE A 188 -18.73 -0.44 6.52
C ILE A 188 -17.95 0.80 6.93
N LEU A 189 -17.06 1.31 6.07
CA LEU A 189 -16.30 2.55 6.36
C LEU A 189 -17.20 3.77 6.54
N ASN A 190 -18.30 3.88 5.79
CA ASN A 190 -19.25 4.99 5.92
C ASN A 190 -20.06 4.93 7.23
N ASP A 191 -20.30 3.74 7.75
CA ASP A 191 -21.07 3.50 8.97
C ASP A 191 -20.20 3.49 10.23
N ASP A 192 -18.87 3.34 10.08
CA ASP A 192 -17.90 3.39 11.16
C ASP A 192 -17.68 4.85 11.59
N LYS A 193 -17.99 5.17 12.87
CA LYS A 193 -17.95 6.54 13.41
C LYS A 193 -16.96 6.67 14.55
#